data_f9d0687a97ebc138a10f01b84b8a3846
#
_entry.id   f9d0687a97ebc138a10f01b84b8a3846
#
_cell.length_a   1.000
_cell.length_b   1.000
_cell.length_c   1.000
_cell.angle_alpha   90.00
_cell.angle_beta   90.00
_cell.angle_gamma   90.00
#
_symmetry.space_group_name_H-M   'P 1'
#
loop_
_entity.id
_entity.type
_entity.pdbx_description
1 polymer ?
#
loop_
_entity_poly.entity_id
_entity_poly.type
_entity_poly.pdbx_seq_one_letter_code
_entity_poly.pdbx_strand_id
1 'polypeptide(L)'
;MKKTIFCILISSIIVMFSACHQKNKIEPVQYPETKKCDTVDHYFGTAVPDPYRWLEDDYSEETANWVKAQNAVTQKFMSQIPYREQMKKHLMDIMNYPKEGAPFKKGDRYFFYRNDGLQNQSVLYYKNSLDGEAVELLDPNKLSNDGTVALSTL
;
A
#
# COMPACT_ATOMS: atom_id res chain seq x y z
N MET A 1 3.68 -53.83 35.22
CA MET A 1 4.63 -52.95 34.55
C MET A 1 4.37 -52.79 33.05
N LYS A 2 4.20 -53.82 32.22
CA LYS A 2 3.94 -53.66 30.76
C LYS A 2 2.66 -52.91 30.41
N LYS A 3 1.55 -53.11 31.13
CA LYS A 3 0.25 -52.45 30.93
C LYS A 3 0.30 -50.96 31.29
N THR A 4 1.01 -50.58 32.36
CA THR A 4 1.17 -49.18 32.78
C THR A 4 2.04 -48.39 31.79
N ILE A 5 3.08 -48.96 31.26
CA ILE A 5 3.95 -48.34 30.23
C ILE A 5 3.14 -48.10 28.91
N PHE A 6 2.30 -49.07 28.54
CA PHE A 6 1.44 -48.96 27.35
C PHE A 6 0.39 -47.86 27.49
N CYS A 7 -0.24 -47.70 28.65
CA CYS A 7 -1.19 -46.60 28.90
C CYS A 7 -0.51 -45.21 28.87
N ILE A 8 0.75 -45.09 29.39
CA ILE A 8 1.50 -43.84 29.39
C ILE A 8 1.87 -43.46 27.95
N LEU A 9 2.29 -44.43 27.12
CA LEU A 9 2.60 -44.19 25.70
C LEU A 9 1.38 -43.73 24.89
N ILE A 10 0.23 -44.34 25.09
CA ILE A 10 -1.04 -43.90 24.42
C ILE A 10 -1.45 -42.50 24.87
N SER A 11 -1.35 -42.17 26.15
CA SER A 11 -1.65 -40.84 26.67
C SER A 11 -0.72 -39.78 26.10
N SER A 12 0.58 -40.08 25.95
CA SER A 12 1.56 -39.18 25.35
C SER A 12 1.29 -38.90 23.86
N ILE A 13 0.82 -39.88 23.09
CA ILE A 13 0.48 -39.76 21.68
C ILE A 13 -0.77 -38.87 21.51
N ILE A 14 -1.80 -39.01 22.38
CA ILE A 14 -3.01 -38.20 22.34
C ILE A 14 -2.70 -36.71 22.60
N VAL A 15 -1.77 -36.40 23.51
CA VAL A 15 -1.35 -35.02 23.80
C VAL A 15 -0.62 -34.40 22.62
N MET A 16 0.17 -35.16 21.84
CA MET A 16 0.85 -34.65 20.66
C MET A 16 -0.11 -34.30 19.51
N PHE A 17 -1.25 -34.99 19.38
CA PHE A 17 -2.24 -34.66 18.37
C PHE A 17 -3.08 -33.40 18.70
N SER A 18 -3.16 -33.00 19.96
CA SER A 18 -3.88 -31.79 20.37
C SER A 18 -3.09 -30.50 20.14
N ALA A 19 -1.79 -30.55 19.90
CA ALA A 19 -0.92 -29.39 19.73
C ALA A 19 -0.96 -28.75 18.31
N CYS A 20 -1.57 -29.42 17.34
CA CYS A 20 -1.69 -28.90 15.98
C CYS A 20 -3.14 -28.50 15.69
N HIS A 21 -3.61 -27.29 16.03
CA HIS A 21 -4.63 -26.56 15.24
C HIS A 21 -5.11 -25.27 15.91
N GLN A 22 -4.21 -24.35 16.13
CA GLN A 22 -4.66 -22.96 16.18
C GLN A 22 -4.33 -22.30 14.84
N LYS A 23 -5.06 -22.69 13.79
CA LYS A 23 -5.19 -21.84 12.61
C LYS A 23 -5.95 -20.61 13.06
N ASN A 24 -5.30 -19.46 13.12
CA ASN A 24 -5.98 -18.19 13.19
C ASN A 24 -6.99 -18.16 12.03
N LYS A 25 -8.26 -18.42 12.32
CA LYS A 25 -9.32 -18.32 11.32
C LYS A 25 -9.46 -16.83 11.02
N ILE A 26 -8.97 -16.44 9.83
CA ILE A 26 -9.28 -15.13 9.28
C ILE A 26 -10.78 -15.12 9.00
N GLU A 27 -11.49 -14.15 9.58
CA GLU A 27 -12.92 -13.95 9.37
C GLU A 27 -13.20 -13.74 7.87
N PRO A 28 -14.29 -14.34 7.34
CA PRO A 28 -14.69 -14.11 5.95
C PRO A 28 -14.95 -12.64 5.70
N VAL A 29 -14.46 -12.14 4.59
CA VAL A 29 -14.64 -10.74 4.20
C VAL A 29 -16.08 -10.53 3.73
N GLN A 30 -16.80 -9.62 4.39
CA GLN A 30 -18.11 -9.13 3.94
C GLN A 30 -17.91 -7.75 3.32
N TYR A 31 -18.23 -7.64 2.03
CA TYR A 31 -18.12 -6.38 1.29
C TYR A 31 -19.41 -5.56 1.46
N PRO A 32 -19.31 -4.22 1.58
CA PRO A 32 -20.48 -3.35 1.49
C PRO A 32 -21.18 -3.53 0.13
N GLU A 33 -22.49 -3.41 0.14
CA GLU A 33 -23.25 -3.40 -1.10
C GLU A 33 -22.87 -2.18 -1.95
N THR A 34 -22.64 -2.41 -3.24
CA THR A 34 -22.35 -1.34 -4.20
C THR A 34 -23.61 -1.03 -5.00
N LYS A 35 -24.05 0.22 -4.93
CA LYS A 35 -25.21 0.74 -5.69
C LYS A 35 -24.98 0.51 -7.19
N LYS A 36 -26.04 0.10 -7.89
CA LYS A 36 -26.09 0.01 -9.36
C LYS A 36 -26.99 1.09 -9.91
N CYS A 37 -26.61 1.64 -11.05
CA CYS A 37 -27.43 2.56 -11.84
C CYS A 37 -27.76 1.96 -13.21
N ASP A 38 -28.75 2.55 -13.90
CA ASP A 38 -29.22 2.08 -15.21
C ASP A 38 -28.50 2.79 -16.38
N THR A 39 -27.26 3.21 -16.17
CA THR A 39 -26.48 3.87 -17.23
C THR A 39 -26.10 2.88 -18.32
N VAL A 40 -26.30 3.30 -19.58
CA VAL A 40 -25.99 2.50 -20.78
C VAL A 40 -25.25 3.38 -21.78
N ASP A 41 -24.08 2.93 -22.21
CA ASP A 41 -23.34 3.51 -23.32
C ASP A 41 -23.65 2.83 -24.63
N HIS A 42 -23.47 3.52 -25.74
CA HIS A 42 -23.65 2.97 -27.07
C HIS A 42 -22.36 3.06 -27.88
N TYR A 43 -21.76 1.91 -28.17
CA TYR A 43 -20.54 1.79 -28.98
C TYR A 43 -20.87 1.10 -30.29
N PHE A 44 -20.68 1.79 -31.41
CA PHE A 44 -20.92 1.21 -32.77
C PHE A 44 -22.29 0.57 -32.92
N GLY A 45 -23.33 1.14 -32.30
CA GLY A 45 -24.69 0.64 -32.31
C GLY A 45 -25.02 -0.47 -31.31
N THR A 46 -24.05 -0.87 -30.48
CA THR A 46 -24.24 -1.84 -29.40
C THR A 46 -24.42 -1.14 -28.06
N ALA A 47 -25.49 -1.47 -27.34
CA ALA A 47 -25.75 -1.00 -26.00
C ALA A 47 -24.89 -1.76 -24.98
N VAL A 48 -24.11 -1.03 -24.17
CA VAL A 48 -23.25 -1.59 -23.13
C VAL A 48 -23.65 -1.02 -21.79
N PRO A 49 -24.26 -1.81 -20.87
CA PRO A 49 -24.60 -1.34 -19.53
C PRO A 49 -23.36 -1.03 -18.71
N ASP A 50 -23.38 0.10 -18.01
CA ASP A 50 -22.38 0.48 -17.04
C ASP A 50 -23.03 0.83 -15.68
N PRO A 51 -23.34 -0.17 -14.87
CA PRO A 51 -24.07 0.05 -13.62
C PRO A 51 -23.25 0.78 -12.55
N TYR A 52 -21.96 0.99 -12.78
CA TYR A 52 -21.04 1.62 -11.82
C TYR A 52 -20.44 2.94 -12.32
N ARG A 53 -21.01 3.53 -13.38
CA ARG A 53 -20.57 4.81 -13.95
C ARG A 53 -20.41 5.92 -12.91
N TRP A 54 -21.22 5.93 -11.87
CA TRP A 54 -21.16 6.91 -10.80
C TRP A 54 -19.84 6.90 -10.03
N LEU A 55 -19.08 5.79 -10.06
CA LEU A 55 -17.74 5.70 -9.44
C LEU A 55 -16.66 6.47 -10.22
N GLU A 56 -16.90 6.88 -11.46
CA GLU A 56 -15.97 7.69 -12.26
C GLU A 56 -15.85 9.14 -11.77
N ASP A 57 -16.83 9.61 -10.98
CA ASP A 57 -16.74 10.93 -10.34
C ASP A 57 -15.97 10.85 -9.03
N ASP A 58 -14.65 11.04 -9.11
CA ASP A 58 -13.73 11.01 -7.96
C ASP A 58 -14.01 12.10 -6.93
N TYR A 59 -14.71 13.17 -7.31
CA TYR A 59 -15.01 14.32 -6.46
C TYR A 59 -16.38 14.24 -5.80
N SER A 60 -17.19 13.25 -6.14
CA SER A 60 -18.51 13.09 -5.52
C SER A 60 -18.41 12.58 -4.09
N GLU A 61 -19.32 13.07 -3.24
CA GLU A 61 -19.45 12.57 -1.87
C GLU A 61 -19.86 11.09 -1.84
N GLU A 62 -20.64 10.64 -2.81
CA GLU A 62 -21.10 9.26 -2.93
C GLU A 62 -19.92 8.32 -3.17
N THR A 63 -19.02 8.65 -4.11
CA THR A 63 -17.79 7.89 -4.36
C THR A 63 -16.85 7.91 -3.15
N ALA A 64 -16.67 9.06 -2.51
CA ALA A 64 -15.86 9.19 -1.31
C ALA A 64 -16.37 8.29 -0.16
N ASN A 65 -17.67 8.24 0.06
CA ASN A 65 -18.31 7.40 1.08
C ASN A 65 -18.15 5.90 0.74
N TRP A 66 -18.30 5.53 -0.52
CA TRP A 66 -18.07 4.15 -0.97
C TRP A 66 -16.61 3.72 -0.74
N VAL A 67 -15.65 4.55 -1.14
CA VAL A 67 -14.21 4.31 -0.92
C VAL A 67 -13.91 4.14 0.57
N LYS A 68 -14.47 5.01 1.43
CA LYS A 68 -14.32 4.91 2.89
C LYS A 68 -14.84 3.59 3.44
N ALA A 69 -16.01 3.13 2.96
CA ALA A 69 -16.60 1.87 3.38
C ALA A 69 -15.76 0.67 2.93
N GLN A 70 -15.25 0.66 1.69
CA GLN A 70 -14.35 -0.39 1.19
C GLN A 70 -13.02 -0.41 1.95
N ASN A 71 -12.45 0.75 2.23
CA ASN A 71 -11.22 0.87 3.01
C ASN A 71 -11.39 0.35 4.45
N ALA A 72 -12.56 0.54 5.07
CA ALA A 72 -12.84 -0.01 6.39
C ALA A 72 -12.79 -1.55 6.41
N VAL A 73 -13.32 -2.20 5.37
CA VAL A 73 -13.22 -3.66 5.19
C VAL A 73 -11.77 -4.09 5.04
N THR A 74 -11.02 -3.40 4.18
CA THR A 74 -9.59 -3.67 3.96
C THR A 74 -8.80 -3.55 5.26
N GLN A 75 -9.00 -2.48 6.02
CA GLN A 75 -8.29 -2.27 7.29
C GLN A 75 -8.65 -3.34 8.33
N LYS A 76 -9.94 -3.71 8.42
CA LYS A 76 -10.39 -4.80 9.30
C LYS A 76 -9.68 -6.12 8.94
N PHE A 77 -9.59 -6.46 7.66
CA PHE A 77 -8.89 -7.66 7.21
C PHE A 77 -7.39 -7.58 7.52
N MET A 78 -6.73 -6.48 7.16
CA MET A 78 -5.30 -6.29 7.35
C MET A 78 -4.90 -6.29 8.83
N SER A 79 -5.77 -5.81 9.75
CA SER A 79 -5.50 -5.82 11.18
C SER A 79 -5.45 -7.22 11.80
N GLN A 80 -5.99 -8.24 11.13
CA GLN A 80 -5.94 -9.63 11.57
C GLN A 80 -4.59 -10.31 11.27
N ILE A 81 -3.72 -9.69 10.48
CA ILE A 81 -2.41 -10.25 10.11
C ILE A 81 -1.41 -9.99 11.24
N PRO A 82 -1.02 -11.00 12.03
CA PRO A 82 -0.28 -10.78 13.28
C PRO A 82 1.14 -10.24 13.06
N TYR A 83 1.75 -10.49 11.89
CA TYR A 83 3.11 -10.05 11.56
C TYR A 83 3.15 -8.76 10.70
N ARG A 84 2.00 -8.13 10.45
CA ARG A 84 1.90 -6.94 9.57
C ARG A 84 2.78 -5.79 10.04
N GLU A 85 2.74 -5.45 11.31
CA GLU A 85 3.53 -4.35 11.86
C GLU A 85 5.04 -4.67 11.88
N GLN A 86 5.40 -5.93 12.11
CA GLN A 86 6.79 -6.37 12.03
C GLN A 86 7.31 -6.26 10.58
N MET A 87 6.53 -6.69 9.59
CA MET A 87 6.89 -6.53 8.17
C MET A 87 7.00 -5.06 7.78
N LYS A 88 6.04 -4.23 8.19
CA LYS A 88 6.06 -2.78 7.94
C LYS A 88 7.34 -2.16 8.49
N LYS A 89 7.66 -2.45 9.75
CA LYS A 89 8.90 -1.94 10.37
C LYS A 89 10.13 -2.40 9.59
N HIS A 90 10.21 -3.67 9.25
CA HIS A 90 11.34 -4.21 8.48
C HIS A 90 11.48 -3.53 7.12
N LEU A 91 10.38 -3.35 6.39
CA LEU A 91 10.38 -2.62 5.11
C LEU A 91 10.82 -1.16 5.27
N MET A 92 10.34 -0.48 6.31
CA MET A 92 10.80 0.88 6.60
C MET A 92 12.29 0.92 6.88
N ASP A 93 12.82 0.00 7.67
CA ASP A 93 14.25 -0.05 8.03
C ASP A 93 15.12 -0.27 6.77
N ILE A 94 14.75 -1.18 5.86
CA ILE A 94 15.51 -1.46 4.63
C ILE A 94 15.33 -0.39 3.55
N MET A 95 14.22 0.34 3.53
CA MET A 95 13.95 1.40 2.55
C MET A 95 14.45 2.78 2.99
N ASN A 96 14.81 2.92 4.27
CA ASN A 96 15.27 4.18 4.85
C ASN A 96 16.77 4.40 4.60
N TYR A 97 17.11 4.64 3.34
CA TYR A 97 18.47 5.03 2.93
C TYR A 97 18.41 6.14 1.89
N PRO A 98 19.42 7.04 1.84
CA PRO A 98 19.48 8.09 0.85
C PRO A 98 19.54 7.54 -0.58
N LYS A 99 18.69 8.06 -1.46
CA LYS A 99 18.59 7.68 -2.88
C LYS A 99 18.84 8.91 -3.72
N GLU A 100 19.77 8.83 -4.67
CA GLU A 100 20.07 9.91 -5.60
C GLU A 100 19.98 9.39 -7.04
N GLY A 101 19.22 10.08 -7.86
CA GLY A 101 19.11 9.78 -9.28
C GLY A 101 20.34 10.26 -10.07
N ALA A 102 20.58 9.66 -11.22
CA ALA A 102 21.65 10.12 -12.11
C ALA A 102 21.39 11.57 -12.53
N PRO A 103 22.41 12.46 -12.45
CA PRO A 103 22.25 13.85 -12.86
C PRO A 103 22.09 13.97 -14.37
N PHE A 104 21.22 14.86 -14.82
CA PHE A 104 21.06 15.25 -16.22
C PHE A 104 21.43 16.73 -16.41
N LYS A 105 22.10 17.02 -17.53
CA LYS A 105 22.55 18.38 -17.85
C LYS A 105 21.48 19.13 -18.64
N LYS A 106 21.18 20.38 -18.24
CA LYS A 106 20.36 21.32 -19.02
C LYS A 106 20.97 22.73 -18.91
N GLY A 107 21.36 23.28 -20.02
CA GLY A 107 22.21 24.50 -20.04
C GLY A 107 23.53 24.24 -19.33
N ASP A 108 23.89 25.13 -18.40
CA ASP A 108 25.16 25.07 -17.66
C ASP A 108 25.02 24.38 -16.28
N ARG A 109 23.87 23.74 -16.01
CA ARG A 109 23.57 23.11 -14.72
C ARG A 109 23.29 21.62 -14.88
N TYR A 110 23.53 20.89 -13.76
CA TYR A 110 23.22 19.49 -13.60
C TYR A 110 22.06 19.36 -12.61
N PHE A 111 21.00 18.70 -13.00
CA PHE A 111 19.79 18.47 -12.19
C PHE A 111 19.69 17.02 -11.80
N PHE A 112 19.21 16.75 -10.61
CA PHE A 112 19.00 15.39 -10.13
C PHE A 112 17.94 15.36 -9.02
N TYR A 113 17.37 14.19 -8.79
CA TYR A 113 16.43 13.94 -7.71
C TYR A 113 17.14 13.26 -6.55
N ARG A 114 16.84 13.67 -5.34
CA ARG A 114 17.30 13.04 -4.10
C ARG A 114 16.12 12.78 -3.17
N ASN A 115 16.13 11.62 -2.48
CA ASN A 115 15.22 11.28 -1.41
C ASN A 115 16.05 10.81 -0.21
N ASP A 116 15.81 11.35 0.97
CA ASP A 116 16.59 11.05 2.17
C ASP A 116 16.28 9.68 2.78
N GLY A 117 15.30 8.97 2.20
CA GLY A 117 14.91 7.63 2.61
C GLY A 117 13.40 7.43 2.55
N LEU A 118 12.65 7.96 3.50
CA LEU A 118 11.20 7.75 3.64
C LEU A 118 10.36 8.99 3.26
N GLN A 119 10.94 10.00 2.63
CA GLN A 119 10.15 11.12 2.10
C GLN A 119 9.15 10.62 1.05
N ASN A 120 7.93 11.18 1.04
CA ASN A 120 6.89 10.82 0.09
C ASN A 120 7.31 11.10 -1.36
N GLN A 121 7.96 12.26 -1.58
CA GLN A 121 8.41 12.71 -2.88
C GLN A 121 9.92 12.96 -2.87
N SER A 122 10.59 12.70 -4.01
CA SER A 122 11.97 13.10 -4.18
C SER A 122 12.08 14.60 -4.42
N VAL A 123 13.08 15.21 -3.82
CA VAL A 123 13.39 16.63 -3.95
C VAL A 123 14.27 16.85 -5.17
N LEU A 124 13.99 17.88 -5.95
CA LEU A 124 14.78 18.28 -7.10
C LEU A 124 15.90 19.23 -6.66
N TYR A 125 17.12 18.87 -7.02
CA TYR A 125 18.33 19.66 -6.79
C TYR A 125 19.01 20.06 -8.11
N TYR A 126 19.87 21.08 -8.04
CA TYR A 126 20.81 21.37 -9.11
C TYR A 126 22.22 21.59 -8.58
N LYS A 127 23.22 21.42 -9.46
CA LYS A 127 24.64 21.75 -9.25
C LYS A 127 25.15 22.54 -10.46
N ASN A 128 26.13 23.43 -10.23
CA ASN A 128 26.80 24.17 -11.30
C ASN A 128 27.91 23.34 -11.99
N SER A 129 28.40 22.29 -11.32
CA SER A 129 29.33 21.28 -11.86
C SER A 129 28.99 19.92 -11.25
N LEU A 130 29.48 18.81 -11.83
CA LEU A 130 29.22 17.46 -11.30
C LEU A 130 29.67 17.29 -9.86
N ASP A 131 30.82 17.88 -9.49
CA ASP A 131 31.39 17.83 -8.16
C ASP A 131 30.99 19.04 -7.30
N GLY A 132 30.11 19.90 -7.82
CA GLY A 132 29.65 21.11 -7.13
C GLY A 132 28.67 20.82 -6.00
N GLU A 133 28.46 21.80 -5.17
CA GLU A 133 27.47 21.76 -4.08
C GLU A 133 26.05 21.66 -4.63
N ALA A 134 25.24 20.81 -3.99
CA ALA A 134 23.84 20.61 -4.34
C ALA A 134 22.97 21.72 -3.74
N VAL A 135 22.18 22.37 -4.56
CA VAL A 135 21.22 23.39 -4.16
C VAL A 135 19.81 22.87 -4.37
N GLU A 136 18.97 22.93 -3.35
CA GLU A 136 17.53 22.58 -3.47
C GLU A 136 16.86 23.54 -4.47
N LEU A 137 16.21 22.98 -5.47
CA LEU A 137 15.44 23.76 -6.45
C LEU A 137 13.95 23.71 -6.14
N LEU A 138 13.42 22.52 -5.88
CA LEU A 138 12.00 22.32 -5.60
C LEU A 138 11.80 21.09 -4.72
N ASP A 139 11.11 21.29 -3.61
CA ASP A 139 10.69 20.22 -2.70
C ASP A 139 9.17 20.03 -2.77
N PRO A 140 8.68 18.98 -3.47
CA PRO A 140 7.24 18.73 -3.57
C PRO A 140 6.59 18.41 -2.23
N ASN A 141 7.35 17.93 -1.24
CA ASN A 141 6.83 17.63 0.10
C ASN A 141 6.36 18.89 0.85
N LYS A 142 6.80 20.08 0.40
CA LYS A 142 6.39 21.39 0.96
C LYS A 142 5.15 21.98 0.30
N LEU A 143 4.65 21.36 -0.80
CA LEU A 143 3.54 21.90 -1.58
C LEU A 143 2.16 21.49 -1.03
N SER A 144 2.09 20.42 -0.22
CA SER A 144 0.88 20.01 0.48
C SER A 144 1.21 19.42 1.84
N ASN A 145 0.30 19.58 2.80
CA ASN A 145 0.48 19.05 4.16
C ASN A 145 0.32 17.52 4.22
N ASP A 146 -0.35 16.91 3.26
CA ASP A 146 -0.61 15.48 3.18
C ASP A 146 0.38 14.71 2.26
N GLY A 147 1.30 15.44 1.60
CA GLY A 147 2.31 14.87 0.71
C GLY A 147 1.74 14.26 -0.57
N THR A 148 0.52 14.62 -0.97
CA THR A 148 -0.13 14.08 -2.19
C THR A 148 0.29 14.77 -3.47
N VAL A 149 0.88 15.97 -3.38
CA VAL A 149 1.37 16.71 -4.56
C VAL A 149 2.69 16.13 -5.03
N ALA A 150 2.76 15.74 -6.29
CA ALA A 150 3.94 15.17 -6.94
C ALA A 150 4.27 15.93 -8.23
N LEU A 151 5.54 15.91 -8.62
CA LEU A 151 5.96 16.36 -9.95
C LEU A 151 5.68 15.26 -10.97
N SER A 152 4.89 15.55 -11.99
CA SER A 152 4.55 14.60 -13.05
C SER A 152 5.51 14.71 -14.24
N THR A 153 6.00 15.92 -14.55
CA THR A 153 6.90 16.19 -15.70
C THR A 153 7.74 17.44 -15.41
N LEU A 154 8.98 17.45 -15.90
CA LEU A 154 9.91 18.60 -15.93
C LEU A 154 10.36 18.89 -17.37
#